data_d43ee2d5d6b37c0e4d10fe36af680e88
#
_entry.id   d43ee2d5d6b37c0e4d10fe36af680e88
#
_cell.length_a   1.000
_cell.length_b   1.000
_cell.length_c   1.000
_cell.angle_alpha   90.00
_cell.angle_beta   90.00
_cell.angle_gamma   90.00
#
_symmetry.space_group_name_H-M   'P 1'
#
loop_
_entity.id
_entity.type
_entity.pdbx_description
1 polymer ?
#
loop_
_entity_poly.entity_id
_entity_poly.type
_entity_poly.pdbx_seq_one_letter_code
_entity_poly.pdbx_strand_id
1 'polypeptide(L)'
;ITKYAEIVKNPYDVKYILEKAYYLATNGRPGPVWIDIPQNIQKYEIDPSKLKGFKPKNSDKKNISNENIKSIIKMLQNSSRPLLLAGNGVRQSNTLKDLKKLIKKIQVPVIFSRFAQDLISHDNNFILGQVGIKGSRYCKNVMNSSDLVLSLGCRLSPQLVGHDFTAFKNAKVIAVDVENDELIKKGQKINLPINCNLSLFFKKFFKSLKKTKLPKYTKWISYCNTLKKNNPIIMNKIQKNPIDLYYFMQELGELSSSKDVLITDAGSNYYVGGQVWKFKKGQREITSCSNAAMGLSVPLAIGAAVAKPKSQILAVTGDGSLELNIQELKTIAHNKFNIKLFVINNGGYVSMHNWADSFFKGRRLDTAKDTGVGTLNFSNIAKAFDLEHYLIQDAKNARKDLKTILKSNKPIFVEVVTDSQQKIFDAFKDY
;
A
#
# COMPACT_ATOMS: atom_id res chain seq x y z
N ILE A 1 -7.03 -5.93 -18.64
CA ILE A 1 -6.04 -5.16 -17.87
C ILE A 1 -6.33 -3.66 -18.00
N THR A 2 -6.71 -3.17 -19.19
CA THR A 2 -6.99 -1.76 -19.45
C THR A 2 -8.47 -1.42 -19.44
N LYS A 3 -8.82 -0.18 -19.09
CA LYS A 3 -10.20 0.34 -19.17
C LYS A 3 -10.63 0.64 -20.61
N TYR A 4 -9.67 0.90 -21.47
CA TYR A 4 -9.87 1.21 -22.87
C TYR A 4 -8.60 0.89 -23.64
N ALA A 5 -8.75 0.27 -24.80
CA ALA A 5 -7.66 0.03 -25.73
C ALA A 5 -8.16 0.36 -27.14
N GLU A 6 -7.39 1.11 -27.91
CA GLU A 6 -7.77 1.54 -29.26
C GLU A 6 -6.52 1.73 -30.13
N ILE A 7 -6.65 1.43 -31.42
CA ILE A 7 -5.66 1.73 -32.46
C ILE A 7 -6.14 2.94 -33.24
N VAL A 8 -5.29 3.96 -33.39
CA VAL A 8 -5.56 5.10 -34.24
C VAL A 8 -5.41 4.69 -35.69
N LYS A 9 -6.52 4.43 -36.39
CA LYS A 9 -6.54 4.02 -37.81
C LYS A 9 -6.66 5.22 -38.76
N ASN A 10 -7.34 6.28 -38.31
CA ASN A 10 -7.46 7.53 -39.07
C ASN A 10 -6.77 8.66 -38.28
N PRO A 11 -5.81 9.38 -38.87
CA PRO A 11 -5.08 10.44 -38.16
C PRO A 11 -6.00 11.55 -37.62
N TYR A 12 -7.14 11.80 -38.23
CA TYR A 12 -8.10 12.80 -37.76
C TYR A 12 -8.90 12.39 -36.53
N ASP A 13 -8.85 11.12 -36.11
CA ASP A 13 -9.50 10.61 -34.89
C ASP A 13 -8.59 10.74 -33.65
N VAL A 14 -7.32 11.14 -33.81
CA VAL A 14 -6.34 11.15 -32.72
C VAL A 14 -6.80 11.96 -31.51
N LYS A 15 -7.34 13.15 -31.72
CA LYS A 15 -7.85 14.01 -30.64
C LYS A 15 -8.99 13.36 -29.89
N TYR A 16 -9.97 12.82 -30.61
CA TYR A 16 -11.11 12.13 -30.02
C TYR A 16 -10.67 10.91 -29.17
N ILE A 17 -9.78 10.09 -29.71
CA ILE A 17 -9.28 8.88 -29.04
C ILE A 17 -8.48 9.25 -27.79
N LEU A 18 -7.56 10.21 -27.86
CA LEU A 18 -6.75 10.63 -26.73
C LEU A 18 -7.58 11.30 -25.63
N GLU A 19 -8.52 12.17 -25.96
CA GLU A 19 -9.42 12.80 -24.96
C GLU A 19 -10.32 11.76 -24.31
N LYS A 20 -10.87 10.80 -25.07
CA LYS A 20 -11.66 9.67 -24.56
C LYS A 20 -10.81 8.78 -23.65
N ALA A 21 -9.61 8.45 -24.06
CA ALA A 21 -8.66 7.65 -23.26
C ALA A 21 -8.35 8.33 -21.93
N TYR A 22 -8.01 9.61 -21.95
CA TYR A 22 -7.76 10.41 -20.74
C TYR A 22 -8.98 10.44 -19.81
N TYR A 23 -10.16 10.69 -20.38
CA TYR A 23 -11.40 10.69 -19.60
C TYR A 23 -11.63 9.32 -18.93
N LEU A 24 -11.51 8.22 -19.66
CA LEU A 24 -11.72 6.87 -19.14
C LEU A 24 -10.63 6.48 -18.12
N ALA A 25 -9.38 6.89 -18.34
CA ALA A 25 -8.29 6.64 -17.40
C ALA A 25 -8.52 7.29 -16.03
N THR A 26 -9.13 8.49 -16.01
CA THR A 26 -9.25 9.32 -14.81
C THR A 26 -10.65 9.32 -14.19
N ASN A 27 -11.68 8.93 -14.92
CA ASN A 27 -13.08 8.98 -14.45
C ASN A 27 -13.50 7.68 -13.77
N GLY A 28 -14.37 7.78 -12.76
CA GLY A 28 -14.76 6.64 -11.93
C GLY A 28 -13.60 6.12 -11.09
N ARG A 29 -13.33 4.81 -11.14
CA ARG A 29 -12.11 4.23 -10.61
C ARG A 29 -10.98 4.47 -11.62
N PRO A 30 -9.93 5.24 -11.29
CA PRO A 30 -8.82 5.44 -12.21
C PRO A 30 -8.15 4.12 -12.58
N GLY A 31 -7.73 4.01 -13.85
CA GLY A 31 -7.08 2.81 -14.36
C GLY A 31 -6.38 3.05 -15.69
N PRO A 32 -5.50 2.14 -16.13
CA PRO A 32 -4.73 2.30 -17.35
C PRO A 32 -5.61 2.23 -18.60
N VAL A 33 -5.14 2.90 -19.64
CA VAL A 33 -5.64 2.81 -21.00
C VAL A 33 -4.47 2.51 -21.93
N TRP A 34 -4.75 1.95 -23.09
CA TRP A 34 -3.75 1.60 -24.09
C TRP A 34 -4.14 2.21 -25.43
N ILE A 35 -3.28 3.05 -26.00
CA ILE A 35 -3.47 3.64 -27.33
C ILE A 35 -2.29 3.28 -28.19
N ASP A 36 -2.59 2.61 -29.30
CA ASP A 36 -1.63 2.29 -30.33
C ASP A 36 -1.71 3.36 -31.44
N ILE A 37 -0.57 3.98 -31.75
CA ILE A 37 -0.45 4.97 -32.83
C ILE A 37 0.56 4.44 -33.84
N PRO A 38 0.14 3.80 -34.94
CA PRO A 38 1.03 3.25 -35.96
C PRO A 38 1.96 4.32 -36.56
N GLN A 39 3.16 3.92 -36.97
CA GLN A 39 4.20 4.84 -37.44
C GLN A 39 3.76 5.70 -38.66
N ASN A 40 2.97 5.13 -39.58
CA ASN A 40 2.43 5.88 -40.72
C ASN A 40 1.44 6.97 -40.24
N ILE A 41 0.66 6.73 -39.19
CA ILE A 41 -0.24 7.72 -38.61
C ILE A 41 0.54 8.82 -37.89
N GLN A 42 1.65 8.48 -37.18
CA GLN A 42 2.49 9.48 -36.50
C GLN A 42 3.15 10.49 -37.45
N LYS A 43 3.39 10.08 -38.70
CA LYS A 43 4.02 10.92 -39.71
C LYS A 43 3.03 11.68 -40.60
N TYR A 44 1.72 11.45 -40.40
CA TYR A 44 0.70 12.07 -41.22
C TYR A 44 0.51 13.54 -40.84
N GLU A 45 0.52 14.43 -41.82
CA GLU A 45 0.21 15.84 -41.61
C GLU A 45 -1.29 16.04 -41.38
N ILE A 46 -1.65 16.71 -40.30
CA ILE A 46 -3.03 16.97 -39.92
C ILE A 46 -3.25 18.48 -39.70
N ASP A 47 -4.44 18.93 -40.03
CA ASP A 47 -4.92 20.25 -39.64
C ASP A 47 -5.62 20.17 -38.26
N PRO A 48 -5.01 20.73 -37.20
CA PRO A 48 -5.59 20.63 -35.85
C PRO A 48 -6.98 21.24 -35.73
N SER A 49 -7.33 22.22 -36.60
CA SER A 49 -8.65 22.88 -36.57
C SER A 49 -9.80 21.93 -36.97
N LYS A 50 -9.50 20.88 -37.76
CA LYS A 50 -10.47 19.90 -38.22
C LYS A 50 -10.68 18.72 -37.28
N LEU A 51 -9.90 18.63 -36.19
CA LEU A 51 -9.97 17.52 -35.27
C LEU A 51 -11.21 17.60 -34.38
N LYS A 52 -12.00 16.55 -34.37
CA LYS A 52 -13.17 16.42 -33.50
C LYS A 52 -12.74 15.97 -32.10
N GLY A 53 -13.17 16.70 -31.06
CA GLY A 53 -12.94 16.34 -29.66
C GLY A 53 -13.97 15.34 -29.12
N PHE A 54 -13.61 14.68 -28.01
CA PHE A 54 -14.50 13.80 -27.25
C PHE A 54 -15.35 14.61 -26.27
N LYS A 55 -16.66 14.42 -26.30
CA LYS A 55 -17.57 14.95 -25.28
C LYS A 55 -18.13 13.80 -24.46
N PRO A 56 -17.80 13.73 -23.16
CA PRO A 56 -18.36 12.67 -22.31
C PRO A 56 -19.89 12.82 -22.27
N LYS A 57 -20.60 11.72 -22.49
CA LYS A 57 -22.03 11.66 -22.16
C LYS A 57 -22.15 11.88 -20.65
N ASN A 58 -23.13 12.67 -20.20
CA ASN A 58 -23.41 12.83 -18.77
C ASN A 58 -23.56 11.42 -18.16
N SER A 59 -22.49 10.96 -17.49
CA SER A 59 -22.59 9.71 -16.74
C SER A 59 -23.58 9.96 -15.63
N ASP A 60 -24.54 9.08 -15.43
CA ASP A 60 -25.42 9.09 -14.28
C ASP A 60 -24.57 9.26 -13.03
N LYS A 61 -24.65 10.43 -12.40
CA LYS A 61 -23.91 10.72 -11.16
C LYS A 61 -24.46 9.76 -10.13
N LYS A 62 -23.78 8.61 -9.97
CA LYS A 62 -24.13 7.60 -8.98
C LYS A 62 -24.30 8.30 -7.64
N ASN A 63 -25.54 8.32 -7.15
CA ASN A 63 -25.92 9.10 -5.98
C ASN A 63 -26.31 8.16 -4.83
N ILE A 64 -25.93 8.50 -3.61
CA ILE A 64 -26.42 7.77 -2.44
C ILE A 64 -27.77 8.31 -1.99
N SER A 65 -28.75 7.43 -1.72
CA SER A 65 -30.05 7.82 -1.23
C SER A 65 -30.03 8.29 0.22
N ASN A 66 -31.05 9.03 0.63
CA ASN A 66 -31.17 9.43 2.04
C ASN A 66 -31.52 8.25 2.94
N GLU A 67 -32.24 7.23 2.41
CA GLU A 67 -32.55 6.00 3.11
C GLU A 67 -31.27 5.20 3.43
N ASN A 68 -30.34 5.11 2.47
CA ASN A 68 -29.07 4.47 2.71
C ASN A 68 -28.26 5.17 3.82
N ILE A 69 -28.23 6.49 3.83
CA ILE A 69 -27.57 7.27 4.91
C ILE A 69 -28.23 7.00 6.27
N LYS A 70 -29.58 7.00 6.33
CA LYS A 70 -30.33 6.70 7.56
C LYS A 70 -30.04 5.27 8.03
N SER A 71 -30.00 4.31 7.10
CA SER A 71 -29.67 2.90 7.41
C SER A 71 -28.26 2.74 7.99
N ILE A 72 -27.25 3.42 7.41
CA ILE A 72 -25.87 3.41 7.94
C ILE A 72 -25.85 3.96 9.37
N ILE A 73 -26.52 5.09 9.62
CA ILE A 73 -26.58 5.69 10.96
C ILE A 73 -27.26 4.77 11.97
N LYS A 74 -28.39 4.16 11.59
CA LYS A 74 -29.12 3.21 12.43
C LYS A 74 -28.25 1.98 12.75
N MET A 75 -27.52 1.46 11.77
CA MET A 75 -26.59 0.34 11.98
C MET A 75 -25.46 0.72 12.95
N LEU A 76 -24.89 1.92 12.84
CA LEU A 76 -23.90 2.45 13.79
C LEU A 76 -24.50 2.60 15.20
N GLN A 77 -25.71 3.14 15.36
CA GLN A 77 -26.37 3.30 16.66
C GLN A 77 -26.63 1.97 17.37
N ASN A 78 -26.95 0.92 16.61
CA ASN A 78 -27.26 -0.42 17.11
C ASN A 78 -26.04 -1.33 17.27
N SER A 79 -24.87 -0.90 16.80
CA SER A 79 -23.62 -1.67 16.92
C SER A 79 -22.97 -1.42 18.29
N SER A 80 -22.42 -2.48 18.87
CA SER A 80 -21.60 -2.43 20.08
C SER A 80 -20.09 -2.44 19.77
N ARG A 81 -19.72 -3.02 18.63
CA ARG A 81 -18.32 -3.22 18.20
C ARG A 81 -18.07 -2.82 16.77
N PRO A 82 -18.38 -1.54 16.40
CA PRO A 82 -18.18 -1.06 15.04
C PRO A 82 -16.71 -0.90 14.71
N LEU A 83 -16.36 -1.14 13.45
CA LEU A 83 -15.01 -1.04 12.89
C LEU A 83 -15.04 -0.21 11.60
N LEU A 84 -14.11 0.72 11.45
CA LEU A 84 -13.89 1.46 10.22
C LEU A 84 -12.74 0.84 9.45
N LEU A 85 -12.99 0.42 8.21
CA LEU A 85 -11.97 -0.06 7.27
C LEU A 85 -11.77 1.00 6.19
N ALA A 86 -10.58 1.61 6.13
CA ALA A 86 -10.25 2.57 5.09
C ALA A 86 -9.30 1.99 4.05
N GLY A 87 -9.66 2.15 2.78
CA GLY A 87 -8.88 1.75 1.63
C GLY A 87 -8.22 2.93 0.90
N ASN A 88 -7.41 2.62 -0.10
CA ASN A 88 -6.73 3.64 -0.91
C ASN A 88 -7.70 4.54 -1.73
N GLY A 89 -8.95 4.13 -1.88
CA GLY A 89 -10.01 4.95 -2.48
C GLY A 89 -10.19 6.30 -1.78
N VAL A 90 -9.88 6.39 -0.49
CA VAL A 90 -9.86 7.66 0.27
C VAL A 90 -8.85 8.65 -0.33
N ARG A 91 -7.66 8.16 -0.70
CA ARG A 91 -6.64 8.99 -1.36
C ARG A 91 -7.05 9.34 -2.79
N GLN A 92 -7.49 8.34 -3.56
CA GLN A 92 -7.88 8.53 -4.95
C GLN A 92 -9.06 9.52 -5.12
N SER A 93 -9.99 9.55 -4.15
CA SER A 93 -11.10 10.50 -4.12
C SER A 93 -10.78 11.85 -3.47
N ASN A 94 -9.53 12.07 -3.04
CA ASN A 94 -9.07 13.27 -2.33
C ASN A 94 -9.87 13.58 -1.05
N THR A 95 -10.33 12.55 -0.32
CA THR A 95 -11.21 12.69 0.87
C THR A 95 -10.49 12.42 2.20
N LEU A 96 -9.16 12.57 2.24
CA LEU A 96 -8.39 12.37 3.48
C LEU A 96 -8.82 13.30 4.63
N LYS A 97 -9.15 14.57 4.31
CA LYS A 97 -9.66 15.54 5.31
C LYS A 97 -10.99 15.05 5.90
N ASP A 98 -11.85 14.49 5.06
CA ASP A 98 -13.15 13.96 5.49
C ASP A 98 -13.01 12.70 6.31
N LEU A 99 -12.09 11.79 5.95
CA LEU A 99 -11.77 10.61 6.79
C LEU A 99 -11.31 11.03 8.18
N LYS A 100 -10.39 12.00 8.28
CA LYS A 100 -9.92 12.55 9.59
C LYS A 100 -11.08 13.12 10.41
N LYS A 101 -11.99 13.87 9.76
CA LYS A 101 -13.20 14.42 10.39
C LYS A 101 -14.14 13.31 10.85
N LEU A 102 -14.32 12.26 10.03
CA LEU A 102 -15.15 11.11 10.39
C LEU A 102 -14.61 10.42 11.65
N ILE A 103 -13.34 10.07 11.69
CA ILE A 103 -12.69 9.40 12.83
C ILE A 103 -12.92 10.20 14.13
N LYS A 104 -12.74 11.52 14.09
CA LYS A 104 -12.98 12.39 15.26
C LYS A 104 -14.44 12.37 15.71
N LYS A 105 -15.39 12.21 14.77
CA LYS A 105 -16.83 12.27 15.07
C LYS A 105 -17.40 10.95 15.57
N ILE A 106 -17.04 9.82 14.94
CA ILE A 106 -17.62 8.53 15.26
C ILE A 106 -16.82 7.79 16.35
N GLN A 107 -15.53 8.08 16.52
CA GLN A 107 -14.65 7.53 17.55
C GLN A 107 -14.74 6.00 17.65
N VAL A 108 -14.46 5.31 16.53
CA VAL A 108 -14.40 3.85 16.44
C VAL A 108 -12.99 3.41 16.06
N PRO A 109 -12.59 2.16 16.36
CA PRO A 109 -11.34 1.60 15.89
C PRO A 109 -11.25 1.64 14.36
N VAL A 110 -10.05 1.93 13.85
CA VAL A 110 -9.78 2.07 12.41
C VAL A 110 -8.68 1.10 12.00
N ILE A 111 -8.94 0.37 10.94
CA ILE A 111 -8.00 -0.51 10.26
C ILE A 111 -7.82 -0.07 8.80
N PHE A 112 -6.68 -0.41 8.22
CA PHE A 112 -6.34 -0.01 6.85
C PHE A 112 -6.05 -1.20 5.95
N SER A 113 -6.41 -1.08 4.68
CA SER A 113 -5.79 -1.92 3.65
C SER A 113 -4.31 -1.53 3.46
N ARG A 114 -3.51 -2.42 2.86
CA ARG A 114 -2.06 -2.23 2.70
C ARG A 114 -1.66 -0.86 2.12
N PHE A 115 -2.40 -0.34 1.15
CA PHE A 115 -2.08 0.93 0.47
C PHE A 115 -2.71 2.16 1.12
N ALA A 116 -3.29 2.01 2.30
CA ALA A 116 -3.98 3.07 3.03
C ALA A 116 -3.38 3.36 4.41
N GLN A 117 -2.40 2.57 4.85
CA GLN A 117 -1.87 2.65 6.21
C GLN A 117 -1.12 3.96 6.53
N ASP A 118 -0.64 4.66 5.51
CA ASP A 118 0.01 5.97 5.64
C ASP A 118 -0.98 7.16 5.58
N LEU A 119 -2.30 6.90 5.49
CA LEU A 119 -3.32 7.95 5.47
C LEU A 119 -3.40 8.72 6.79
N ILE A 120 -3.26 8.01 7.90
CA ILE A 120 -3.36 8.57 9.26
C ILE A 120 -2.13 8.12 10.06
N SER A 121 -1.59 9.03 10.88
CA SER A 121 -0.49 8.71 11.79
C SER A 121 -0.89 7.61 12.78
N HIS A 122 0.04 6.68 13.04
CA HIS A 122 -0.20 5.52 13.90
C HIS A 122 -0.13 5.84 15.41
N ASP A 123 0.20 7.08 15.79
CA ASP A 123 0.13 7.61 17.16
C ASP A 123 -1.30 7.95 17.61
N ASN A 124 -2.26 7.90 16.70
CA ASN A 124 -3.68 8.12 17.00
C ASN A 124 -4.30 6.86 17.66
N ASN A 125 -4.92 7.02 18.82
CA ASN A 125 -5.47 5.93 19.63
C ASN A 125 -6.59 5.11 18.96
N PHE A 126 -7.21 5.62 17.90
CA PHE A 126 -8.20 4.87 17.12
C PHE A 126 -7.54 3.99 16.06
N ILE A 127 -6.27 4.23 15.70
CA ILE A 127 -5.60 3.54 14.62
C ILE A 127 -5.01 2.22 15.13
N LEU A 128 -5.49 1.14 14.57
CA LEU A 128 -4.98 -0.18 14.90
C LEU A 128 -3.84 -0.61 13.95
N GLY A 129 -3.97 -0.42 12.66
CA GLY A 129 -2.93 -0.76 11.68
C GLY A 129 -3.48 -1.44 10.44
N GLN A 130 -2.62 -2.18 9.76
CA GLN A 130 -2.94 -2.89 8.52
C GLN A 130 -3.66 -4.22 8.79
N VAL A 131 -4.66 -4.52 7.95
CA VAL A 131 -5.34 -5.82 7.91
C VAL A 131 -4.97 -6.64 6.68
N GLY A 132 -5.29 -7.91 6.71
CA GLY A 132 -5.06 -8.87 5.64
C GLY A 132 -4.14 -10.02 6.09
N ILE A 133 -3.89 -10.96 5.17
CA ILE A 133 -3.05 -12.15 5.39
C ILE A 133 -1.67 -11.75 5.94
N LYS A 134 -1.08 -10.70 5.37
CA LYS A 134 0.19 -10.10 5.84
C LYS A 134 -0.05 -8.81 6.64
N GLY A 135 -1.15 -8.76 7.42
CA GLY A 135 -1.47 -7.67 8.31
C GLY A 135 -0.90 -7.83 9.72
N SER A 136 -1.29 -6.93 10.62
CA SER A 136 -0.92 -6.99 12.03
C SER A 136 -1.65 -8.16 12.71
N ARG A 137 -0.93 -8.87 13.60
CA ARG A 137 -1.41 -10.09 14.27
C ARG A 137 -2.78 -9.91 14.94
N TYR A 138 -2.96 -8.84 15.68
CA TYR A 138 -4.21 -8.56 16.42
C TYR A 138 -5.36 -8.12 15.52
N CYS A 139 -5.11 -7.68 14.28
CA CYS A 139 -6.17 -7.19 13.40
C CYS A 139 -7.16 -8.27 12.99
N LYS A 140 -6.73 -9.54 12.82
CA LYS A 140 -7.63 -10.68 12.62
C LYS A 140 -8.64 -10.79 13.78
N ASN A 141 -8.14 -10.73 15.02
CA ASN A 141 -8.99 -10.84 16.21
C ASN A 141 -9.99 -9.69 16.32
N VAL A 142 -9.56 -8.46 16.01
CA VAL A 142 -10.45 -7.29 15.96
C VAL A 142 -11.54 -7.47 14.90
N MET A 143 -11.15 -7.91 13.68
CA MET A 143 -12.11 -8.16 12.60
C MET A 143 -13.14 -9.21 12.98
N ASN A 144 -12.71 -10.32 13.55
CA ASN A 144 -13.60 -11.42 13.97
C ASN A 144 -14.52 -11.04 15.14
N SER A 145 -14.09 -10.12 16.00
CA SER A 145 -14.86 -9.65 17.15
C SER A 145 -15.82 -8.51 16.83
N SER A 146 -15.67 -7.85 15.67
CA SER A 146 -16.54 -6.75 15.25
C SER A 146 -17.95 -7.25 14.89
N ASP A 147 -18.98 -6.43 15.12
CA ASP A 147 -20.37 -6.69 14.74
C ASP A 147 -20.83 -5.83 13.54
N LEU A 148 -20.07 -4.78 13.22
CA LEU A 148 -20.31 -3.91 12.10
C LEU A 148 -18.99 -3.44 11.49
N VAL A 149 -18.87 -3.47 10.17
CA VAL A 149 -17.74 -2.90 9.42
C VAL A 149 -18.26 -1.85 8.44
N LEU A 150 -17.73 -0.64 8.58
CA LEU A 150 -17.91 0.42 7.56
C LEU A 150 -16.65 0.48 6.70
N SER A 151 -16.73 -0.06 5.49
CA SER A 151 -15.65 -0.10 4.53
C SER A 151 -15.74 1.08 3.56
N LEU A 152 -14.70 1.90 3.49
CA LEU A 152 -14.65 3.12 2.69
C LEU A 152 -13.54 3.06 1.63
N GLY A 153 -13.92 2.94 0.36
CA GLY A 153 -13.00 2.90 -0.78
C GLY A 153 -11.96 1.80 -0.65
N CYS A 154 -12.39 0.64 -0.19
CA CYS A 154 -11.53 -0.51 0.07
C CYS A 154 -12.02 -1.72 -0.73
N ARG A 155 -11.18 -2.18 -1.65
CA ARG A 155 -11.38 -3.44 -2.34
C ARG A 155 -11.25 -4.60 -1.34
N LEU A 156 -12.33 -5.29 -1.08
CA LEU A 156 -12.36 -6.46 -0.19
C LEU A 156 -11.78 -7.68 -0.94
N SER A 157 -10.47 -7.68 -1.17
CA SER A 157 -9.78 -8.76 -1.89
C SER A 157 -9.51 -9.96 -0.98
N PRO A 158 -9.29 -11.18 -1.53
CA PRO A 158 -8.91 -12.34 -0.73
C PRO A 158 -7.68 -12.12 0.15
N GLN A 159 -6.70 -11.33 -0.31
CA GLN A 159 -5.51 -10.98 0.49
C GLN A 159 -5.87 -10.15 1.74
N LEU A 160 -6.98 -9.43 1.72
CA LEU A 160 -7.43 -8.63 2.84
C LEU A 160 -8.39 -9.40 3.76
N VAL A 161 -9.32 -10.17 3.19
CA VAL A 161 -10.40 -10.82 3.93
C VAL A 161 -10.24 -12.34 4.08
N GLY A 162 -9.12 -12.91 3.61
CA GLY A 162 -8.89 -14.35 3.53
C GLY A 162 -9.45 -14.95 2.24
N HIS A 163 -8.97 -16.13 1.86
CA HIS A 163 -9.39 -16.81 0.63
C HIS A 163 -10.85 -17.24 0.64
N ASP A 164 -11.39 -17.50 1.81
CA ASP A 164 -12.77 -17.93 2.08
C ASP A 164 -13.70 -16.79 2.53
N PHE A 165 -13.22 -15.55 2.49
CA PHE A 165 -13.93 -14.34 2.95
C PHE A 165 -14.48 -14.43 4.39
N THR A 166 -13.82 -15.19 5.27
CA THR A 166 -14.28 -15.40 6.64
C THR A 166 -13.92 -14.28 7.61
N ALA A 167 -13.11 -13.32 7.19
CA ALA A 167 -12.60 -12.26 8.08
C ALA A 167 -13.68 -11.43 8.78
N PHE A 168 -14.87 -11.28 8.17
CA PHE A 168 -16.01 -10.55 8.74
C PHE A 168 -17.21 -11.47 9.02
N LYS A 169 -16.97 -12.72 9.38
CA LYS A 169 -17.99 -13.74 9.54
C LYS A 169 -19.12 -13.31 10.48
N ASN A 170 -18.80 -12.57 11.53
CA ASN A 170 -19.73 -12.14 12.58
C ASN A 170 -20.23 -10.69 12.40
N ALA A 171 -19.74 -9.96 11.40
CA ALA A 171 -20.05 -8.54 11.21
C ALA A 171 -21.02 -8.31 10.05
N LYS A 172 -21.91 -7.32 10.21
CA LYS A 172 -22.58 -6.70 9.08
C LYS A 172 -21.60 -5.80 8.36
N VAL A 173 -21.53 -5.90 7.04
CA VAL A 173 -20.60 -5.11 6.21
C VAL A 173 -21.36 -4.08 5.40
N ILE A 174 -21.02 -2.80 5.62
CA ILE A 174 -21.38 -1.67 4.76
C ILE A 174 -20.16 -1.37 3.90
N ALA A 175 -20.29 -1.39 2.59
CA ALA A 175 -19.20 -1.07 1.68
C ALA A 175 -19.55 0.10 0.77
N VAL A 176 -18.70 1.13 0.78
CA VAL A 176 -18.83 2.30 -0.09
C VAL A 176 -17.69 2.26 -1.11
N ASP A 177 -18.01 2.05 -2.37
CA ASP A 177 -17.03 2.04 -3.46
C ASP A 177 -17.62 2.70 -4.72
N VAL A 178 -16.74 3.26 -5.56
CA VAL A 178 -17.11 3.86 -6.84
C VAL A 178 -17.34 2.78 -7.90
N GLU A 179 -16.76 1.58 -7.70
CA GLU A 179 -16.83 0.45 -8.63
C GLU A 179 -17.90 -0.53 -8.18
N ASN A 180 -18.93 -0.71 -9.01
CA ASN A 180 -20.05 -1.60 -8.69
C ASN A 180 -19.61 -3.07 -8.58
N ASP A 181 -18.69 -3.51 -9.45
CA ASP A 181 -18.22 -4.90 -9.48
C ASP A 181 -17.49 -5.30 -8.20
N GLU A 182 -16.90 -4.32 -7.50
CA GLU A 182 -16.31 -4.56 -6.18
C GLU A 182 -17.37 -4.82 -5.09
N LEU A 183 -18.60 -4.36 -5.29
CA LEU A 183 -19.70 -4.48 -4.33
C LEU A 183 -20.56 -5.74 -4.51
N ILE A 184 -20.49 -6.37 -5.69
CA ILE A 184 -21.31 -7.53 -6.05
C ILE A 184 -20.52 -8.84 -6.26
N LYS A 185 -19.26 -8.86 -5.83
CA LYS A 185 -18.39 -10.04 -5.97
C LYS A 185 -18.97 -11.28 -5.32
N LYS A 186 -18.91 -12.40 -6.01
CA LYS A 186 -19.28 -13.71 -5.46
C LYS A 186 -18.41 -14.03 -4.23
N GLY A 187 -19.02 -14.62 -3.21
CA GLY A 187 -18.36 -15.02 -1.97
C GLY A 187 -18.21 -13.91 -0.92
N GLN A 188 -18.51 -12.66 -1.24
CA GLN A 188 -18.53 -11.56 -0.28
C GLN A 188 -19.93 -11.30 0.25
N LYS A 189 -20.10 -11.26 1.57
CA LYS A 189 -21.37 -10.90 2.20
C LYS A 189 -21.37 -9.42 2.56
N ILE A 190 -21.71 -8.56 1.58
CA ILE A 190 -21.91 -7.13 1.82
C ILE A 190 -23.39 -6.91 2.10
N ASN A 191 -23.71 -6.48 3.33
CA ASN A 191 -25.09 -6.26 3.79
C ASN A 191 -25.70 -4.97 3.24
N LEU A 192 -24.87 -3.94 3.04
CA LEU A 192 -25.30 -2.68 2.46
C LEU A 192 -24.27 -2.16 1.46
N PRO A 193 -24.39 -2.52 0.17
CA PRO A 193 -23.54 -1.99 -0.88
C PRO A 193 -23.95 -0.56 -1.25
N ILE A 194 -22.98 0.36 -1.32
CA ILE A 194 -23.19 1.77 -1.68
C ILE A 194 -22.28 2.13 -2.83
N ASN A 195 -22.86 2.16 -4.04
CA ASN A 195 -22.11 2.54 -5.22
C ASN A 195 -22.08 4.07 -5.42
N CYS A 196 -21.11 4.74 -4.85
CA CYS A 196 -20.92 6.19 -5.02
C CYS A 196 -19.48 6.64 -4.77
N ASN A 197 -19.16 7.85 -5.20
CA ASN A 197 -17.90 8.49 -4.87
C ASN A 197 -17.88 8.88 -3.38
N LEU A 198 -16.72 8.68 -2.71
CA LEU A 198 -16.55 8.99 -1.28
C LEU A 198 -16.79 10.47 -0.95
N SER A 199 -16.48 11.41 -1.85
CA SER A 199 -16.75 12.84 -1.60
C SER A 199 -18.25 13.11 -1.42
N LEU A 200 -19.08 12.48 -2.24
CA LEU A 200 -20.54 12.56 -2.14
C LEU A 200 -21.07 11.85 -0.90
N PHE A 201 -20.53 10.64 -0.61
CA PHE A 201 -20.83 9.92 0.63
C PHE A 201 -20.58 10.81 1.86
N PHE A 202 -19.39 11.34 2.02
CA PHE A 202 -19.03 12.17 3.17
C PHE A 202 -19.91 13.41 3.29
N LYS A 203 -20.18 14.10 2.17
CA LYS A 203 -21.06 15.29 2.15
C LYS A 203 -22.45 14.99 2.74
N LYS A 204 -23.09 13.91 2.26
CA LYS A 204 -24.43 13.49 2.74
C LYS A 204 -24.39 12.92 4.15
N PHE A 205 -23.40 12.08 4.45
CA PHE A 205 -23.26 11.47 5.75
C PHE A 205 -23.05 12.50 6.86
N PHE A 206 -22.17 13.48 6.67
CA PHE A 206 -21.95 14.54 7.65
C PHE A 206 -23.18 15.44 7.86
N LYS A 207 -23.97 15.68 6.81
CA LYS A 207 -25.23 16.45 6.94
C LYS A 207 -26.21 15.74 7.90
N SER A 208 -26.34 14.43 7.76
CA SER A 208 -27.23 13.63 8.62
C SER A 208 -26.63 13.41 10.02
N LEU A 209 -25.31 13.21 10.11
CA LEU A 209 -24.64 12.98 11.39
C LEU A 209 -24.68 14.20 12.33
N LYS A 210 -24.83 15.42 11.82
CA LYS A 210 -25.01 16.63 12.66
C LYS A 210 -26.21 16.56 13.60
N LYS A 211 -27.27 15.85 13.19
CA LYS A 211 -28.53 15.69 13.93
C LYS A 211 -28.64 14.40 14.70
N THR A 212 -27.54 13.63 14.77
CA THR A 212 -27.57 12.26 15.33
C THR A 212 -26.54 12.11 16.43
N LYS A 213 -26.96 11.55 17.56
CA LYS A 213 -26.08 11.12 18.65
C LYS A 213 -25.71 9.65 18.43
N LEU A 214 -24.43 9.34 18.36
CA LEU A 214 -23.91 7.97 18.33
C LEU A 214 -23.51 7.52 19.72
N PRO A 215 -23.53 6.21 20.02
CA PRO A 215 -23.01 5.65 21.26
C PRO A 215 -21.51 5.97 21.44
N LYS A 216 -21.04 5.92 22.67
CA LYS A 216 -19.61 5.94 22.99
C LYS A 216 -19.10 4.50 23.02
N TYR A 217 -18.14 4.16 22.16
CA TYR A 217 -17.59 2.80 22.02
C TYR A 217 -16.35 2.55 22.91
N THR A 218 -16.29 3.19 24.07
CA THR A 218 -15.08 3.23 24.94
C THR A 218 -14.60 1.83 25.32
N LYS A 219 -15.50 0.92 25.73
CA LYS A 219 -15.14 -0.48 26.08
C LYS A 219 -14.53 -1.21 24.87
N TRP A 220 -15.11 -1.02 23.67
CA TRP A 220 -14.63 -1.64 22.44
C TRP A 220 -13.24 -1.11 22.04
N ILE A 221 -13.03 0.19 22.10
CA ILE A 221 -11.74 0.83 21.82
C ILE A 221 -10.68 0.32 22.79
N SER A 222 -11.00 0.25 24.09
CA SER A 222 -10.09 -0.28 25.12
C SER A 222 -9.71 -1.74 24.82
N TYR A 223 -10.67 -2.59 24.51
CA TYR A 223 -10.42 -3.98 24.13
C TYR A 223 -9.48 -4.08 22.90
N CYS A 224 -9.73 -3.31 21.84
CA CYS A 224 -8.87 -3.31 20.66
C CYS A 224 -7.44 -2.86 20.96
N ASN A 225 -7.28 -1.83 21.81
CA ASN A 225 -5.96 -1.36 22.21
C ASN A 225 -5.22 -2.36 23.11
N THR A 226 -5.94 -3.09 23.95
CA THR A 226 -5.38 -4.21 24.73
C THR A 226 -4.90 -5.33 23.82
N LEU A 227 -5.69 -5.73 22.83
CA LEU A 227 -5.25 -6.70 21.82
C LEU A 227 -3.98 -6.24 21.09
N LYS A 228 -3.94 -4.96 20.68
CA LYS A 228 -2.76 -4.36 20.01
C LYS A 228 -1.52 -4.42 20.90
N LYS A 229 -1.66 -4.11 22.19
CA LYS A 229 -0.55 -4.12 23.16
C LYS A 229 -0.05 -5.54 23.43
N ASN A 230 -0.96 -6.50 23.56
CA ASN A 230 -0.64 -7.88 23.99
C ASN A 230 -0.17 -8.77 22.83
N ASN A 231 -0.36 -8.34 21.57
CA ASN A 231 0.00 -9.13 20.40
C ASN A 231 0.92 -8.33 19.45
N PRO A 232 2.09 -7.89 19.90
CA PRO A 232 3.05 -7.24 19.01
C PRO A 232 3.59 -8.27 18.00
N ILE A 233 3.93 -7.83 16.78
CA ILE A 233 4.56 -8.69 15.78
C ILE A 233 5.96 -9.07 16.24
N ILE A 234 6.70 -8.10 16.79
CA ILE A 234 8.01 -8.31 17.39
C ILE A 234 7.80 -8.45 18.89
N MET A 235 7.94 -9.65 19.40
CA MET A 235 7.79 -9.94 20.84
C MET A 235 8.94 -9.34 21.66
N ASN A 236 10.17 -9.38 21.13
CA ASN A 236 11.37 -8.76 21.71
C ASN A 236 12.18 -8.12 20.61
N LYS A 237 12.98 -7.07 20.91
CA LYS A 237 13.97 -6.54 19.97
C LYS A 237 15.08 -7.58 19.82
N ILE A 238 14.97 -8.41 18.78
CA ILE A 238 15.91 -9.51 18.56
C ILE A 238 17.16 -8.93 17.89
N GLN A 239 18.19 -8.73 18.67
CA GLN A 239 19.55 -8.39 18.18
C GLN A 239 20.31 -9.68 17.93
N LYS A 240 20.06 -10.34 16.83
CA LYS A 240 20.78 -11.56 16.40
C LYS A 240 21.45 -11.34 15.04
N ASN A 241 22.48 -12.11 14.77
CA ASN A 241 23.12 -12.17 13.45
C ASN A 241 22.86 -13.55 12.81
N PRO A 242 22.53 -13.60 11.51
CA PRO A 242 22.20 -12.49 10.61
C PRO A 242 21.03 -11.64 11.13
N ILE A 243 20.95 -10.38 10.67
CA ILE A 243 19.97 -9.42 11.16
C ILE A 243 18.54 -9.89 10.86
N ASP A 244 17.67 -9.84 11.87
CA ASP A 244 16.23 -10.04 11.69
C ASP A 244 15.63 -8.85 10.92
N LEU A 245 14.96 -9.13 9.80
CA LEU A 245 14.39 -8.08 8.94
C LEU A 245 13.29 -7.25 9.65
N TYR A 246 12.52 -7.85 10.56
CA TYR A 246 11.54 -7.13 11.36
C TYR A 246 12.20 -6.11 12.27
N TYR A 247 13.29 -6.50 12.93
CA TYR A 247 14.11 -5.61 13.74
C TYR A 247 14.67 -4.45 12.91
N PHE A 248 15.28 -4.75 11.75
CA PHE A 248 15.85 -3.74 10.87
C PHE A 248 14.80 -2.72 10.42
N MET A 249 13.65 -3.19 9.89
CA MET A 249 12.58 -2.33 9.39
C MET A 249 11.92 -1.51 10.50
N GLN A 250 11.84 -2.04 11.72
CA GLN A 250 11.36 -1.28 12.86
C GLN A 250 12.33 -0.16 13.25
N GLU A 251 13.65 -0.46 13.35
CA GLU A 251 14.68 0.55 13.69
C GLU A 251 14.74 1.66 12.63
N LEU A 252 14.71 1.30 11.35
CA LEU A 252 14.65 2.27 10.26
C LEU A 252 13.39 3.16 10.37
N GLY A 253 12.23 2.56 10.64
CA GLY A 253 10.98 3.29 10.83
C GLY A 253 10.99 4.22 12.04
N GLU A 254 11.55 3.79 13.18
CA GLU A 254 11.69 4.63 14.38
C GLU A 254 12.61 5.84 14.13
N LEU A 255 13.73 5.64 13.44
CA LEU A 255 14.72 6.67 13.14
C LEU A 255 14.32 7.60 12.01
N SER A 256 13.42 7.17 11.10
CA SER A 256 12.94 8.00 10.00
C SER A 256 12.25 9.27 10.48
N SER A 257 12.22 10.29 9.64
CA SER A 257 11.47 11.53 9.93
C SER A 257 10.06 11.50 9.31
N SER A 258 9.19 12.39 9.79
CA SER A 258 7.84 12.55 9.21
C SER A 258 7.85 13.10 7.77
N LYS A 259 8.99 13.62 7.32
CA LYS A 259 9.19 14.15 5.96
C LYS A 259 9.72 13.10 5.00
N ASP A 260 10.25 11.99 5.52
CA ASP A 260 10.82 10.93 4.69
C ASP A 260 9.75 10.16 3.94
N VAL A 261 10.13 9.65 2.78
CA VAL A 261 9.26 8.80 1.95
C VAL A 261 9.82 7.38 1.97
N LEU A 262 9.02 6.43 2.40
CA LEU A 262 9.35 5.01 2.33
C LEU A 262 9.00 4.48 0.94
N ILE A 263 9.95 3.77 0.32
CA ILE A 263 9.73 3.01 -0.91
C ILE A 263 9.98 1.54 -0.63
N THR A 264 9.06 0.67 -1.05
CA THR A 264 9.22 -0.78 -1.03
C THR A 264 8.71 -1.35 -2.35
N ASP A 265 9.17 -2.53 -2.77
CA ASP A 265 8.70 -3.13 -4.02
C ASP A 265 8.04 -4.49 -3.84
N ALA A 266 8.80 -5.55 -3.63
CA ALA A 266 8.31 -6.93 -3.61
C ALA A 266 8.96 -7.74 -2.48
N GLY A 267 8.40 -8.92 -2.22
CA GLY A 267 9.00 -9.88 -1.30
C GLY A 267 8.99 -9.47 0.17
N SER A 268 10.02 -9.89 0.89
CA SER A 268 10.09 -9.79 2.35
C SER A 268 10.02 -8.34 2.85
N ASN A 269 10.72 -7.41 2.19
CA ASN A 269 10.74 -6.00 2.59
C ASN A 269 9.33 -5.34 2.52
N TYR A 270 8.55 -5.67 1.49
CA TYR A 270 7.18 -5.20 1.31
C TYR A 270 6.24 -5.70 2.42
N TYR A 271 6.31 -7.00 2.72
CA TYR A 271 5.43 -7.59 3.74
C TYR A 271 5.81 -7.13 5.14
N VAL A 272 7.09 -7.23 5.49
CA VAL A 272 7.60 -6.83 6.82
C VAL A 272 7.41 -5.34 7.06
N GLY A 273 7.72 -4.49 6.05
CA GLY A 273 7.48 -3.06 6.13
C GLY A 273 6.02 -2.72 6.45
N GLY A 274 5.08 -3.39 5.76
CA GLY A 274 3.65 -3.22 6.05
C GLY A 274 3.24 -3.63 7.45
N GLN A 275 3.92 -4.58 8.05
CA GLN A 275 3.59 -5.12 9.37
C GLN A 275 4.15 -4.29 10.52
N VAL A 276 5.35 -3.74 10.40
CA VAL A 276 6.05 -3.10 11.55
C VAL A 276 6.18 -1.60 11.46
N TRP A 277 6.09 -1.01 10.26
CA TRP A 277 6.28 0.43 10.09
C TRP A 277 5.15 1.24 10.71
N LYS A 278 5.50 2.14 11.64
CA LYS A 278 4.53 3.04 12.27
C LYS A 278 4.61 4.41 11.59
N PHE A 279 3.67 4.67 10.69
CA PHE A 279 3.67 5.93 9.92
C PHE A 279 3.47 7.15 10.82
N LYS A 280 4.33 8.14 10.64
CA LYS A 280 4.27 9.45 11.28
C LYS A 280 3.36 10.38 10.49
N LYS A 281 2.91 11.47 11.10
CA LYS A 281 2.02 12.45 10.45
C LYS A 281 2.65 13.02 9.18
N GLY A 282 2.04 12.78 8.03
CA GLY A 282 2.50 13.29 6.72
C GLY A 282 3.52 12.38 6.02
N GLN A 283 4.04 11.38 6.68
CA GLN A 283 4.92 10.38 6.07
C GLN A 283 4.17 9.60 4.99
N ARG A 284 4.87 9.22 3.94
CA ARG A 284 4.28 8.57 2.77
C ARG A 284 4.98 7.25 2.48
N GLU A 285 4.22 6.23 2.11
CA GLU A 285 4.75 5.03 1.46
C GLU A 285 4.34 4.99 0.00
N ILE A 286 5.27 4.61 -0.87
CA ILE A 286 5.04 4.29 -2.28
C ILE A 286 5.60 2.89 -2.52
N THR A 287 4.83 2.05 -3.18
CA THR A 287 5.19 0.65 -3.40
C THR A 287 4.66 0.17 -4.75
N SER A 288 5.14 -0.99 -5.21
CA SER A 288 4.75 -1.62 -6.48
C SER A 288 3.28 -2.09 -6.55
N CYS A 289 2.48 -1.74 -5.56
CA CYS A 289 1.05 -2.01 -5.48
C CYS A 289 0.70 -3.51 -5.35
N SER A 290 -0.51 -3.89 -5.81
CA SER A 290 -1.07 -5.22 -5.58
C SER A 290 -0.35 -6.33 -6.34
N ASN A 291 0.35 -6.00 -7.40
CA ASN A 291 1.11 -6.99 -8.20
C ASN A 291 2.47 -7.29 -7.58
N ALA A 292 2.95 -6.46 -6.66
CA ALA A 292 4.23 -6.59 -5.96
C ALA A 292 5.38 -6.90 -6.95
N ALA A 293 5.43 -6.16 -8.07
CA ALA A 293 6.45 -6.35 -9.08
C ALA A 293 7.84 -6.04 -8.52
N MET A 294 8.80 -6.91 -8.80
CA MET A 294 10.21 -6.72 -8.47
C MET A 294 10.81 -5.56 -9.27
N GLY A 295 11.91 -5.01 -8.79
CA GLY A 295 12.71 -3.98 -9.49
C GLY A 295 12.16 -2.57 -9.43
N LEU A 296 10.96 -2.34 -8.87
CA LEU A 296 10.34 -1.02 -8.87
C LEU A 296 10.84 -0.07 -7.78
N SER A 297 11.56 -0.56 -6.78
CA SER A 297 12.01 0.30 -5.68
C SER A 297 12.90 1.43 -6.16
N VAL A 298 13.88 1.15 -7.02
CA VAL A 298 14.82 2.15 -7.54
C VAL A 298 14.13 3.21 -8.39
N PRO A 299 13.37 2.88 -9.45
CA PRO A 299 12.70 3.90 -10.26
C PRO A 299 11.61 4.66 -9.48
N LEU A 300 10.91 4.03 -8.55
CA LEU A 300 9.96 4.72 -7.66
C LEU A 300 10.67 5.72 -6.73
N ALA A 301 11.87 5.36 -6.23
CA ALA A 301 12.67 6.25 -5.40
C ALA A 301 13.13 7.49 -6.18
N ILE A 302 13.56 7.32 -7.42
CA ILE A 302 13.92 8.42 -8.33
C ILE A 302 12.71 9.34 -8.55
N GLY A 303 11.55 8.76 -8.91
CA GLY A 303 10.31 9.52 -9.09
C GLY A 303 9.90 10.28 -7.82
N ALA A 304 10.04 9.67 -6.64
CA ALA A 304 9.76 10.31 -5.36
C ALA A 304 10.74 11.46 -5.05
N ALA A 305 12.03 11.28 -5.35
CA ALA A 305 13.05 12.32 -5.16
C ALA A 305 12.79 13.55 -6.04
N VAL A 306 12.40 13.33 -7.28
CA VAL A 306 12.01 14.41 -8.21
C VAL A 306 10.74 15.12 -7.71
N ALA A 307 9.73 14.37 -7.30
CA ALA A 307 8.45 14.94 -6.84
C ALA A 307 8.56 15.64 -5.47
N LYS A 308 9.55 15.25 -4.65
CA LYS A 308 9.77 15.78 -3.29
C LYS A 308 11.25 16.05 -3.01
N PRO A 309 11.87 17.02 -3.69
CA PRO A 309 13.32 17.25 -3.65
C PRO A 309 13.88 17.62 -2.26
N LYS A 310 13.03 18.03 -1.33
CA LYS A 310 13.40 18.35 0.06
C LYS A 310 13.22 17.16 1.03
N SER A 311 12.76 16.02 0.56
CA SER A 311 12.56 14.82 1.38
C SER A 311 13.72 13.85 1.21
N GLN A 312 14.07 13.14 2.26
CA GLN A 312 14.92 11.96 2.15
C GLN A 312 14.05 10.77 1.71
N ILE A 313 14.55 10.00 0.77
CA ILE A 313 13.87 8.82 0.25
C ILE A 313 14.55 7.58 0.82
N LEU A 314 13.78 6.78 1.56
CA LEU A 314 14.21 5.53 2.15
C LEU A 314 13.72 4.39 1.25
N ALA A 315 14.55 3.96 0.32
CA ALA A 315 14.22 2.90 -0.62
C ALA A 315 14.72 1.56 -0.11
N VAL A 316 13.84 0.59 0.03
CA VAL A 316 14.16 -0.77 0.48
C VAL A 316 13.81 -1.75 -0.63
N THR A 317 14.79 -2.52 -1.08
CA THR A 317 14.66 -3.53 -2.15
C THR A 317 15.32 -4.84 -1.71
N GLY A 318 14.95 -5.95 -2.33
CA GLY A 318 15.67 -7.22 -2.18
C GLY A 318 16.89 -7.31 -3.10
N ASP A 319 17.82 -8.20 -2.79
CA ASP A 319 19.00 -8.50 -3.61
C ASP A 319 18.63 -8.81 -5.06
N GLY A 320 17.79 -9.81 -5.31
CA GLY A 320 17.36 -10.16 -6.66
C GLY A 320 16.37 -9.16 -7.28
N SER A 321 15.68 -8.34 -6.47
CA SER A 321 14.80 -7.29 -6.99
C SER A 321 15.59 -6.13 -7.58
N LEU A 322 16.74 -5.78 -6.98
CA LEU A 322 17.63 -4.72 -7.45
C LEU A 322 18.12 -5.00 -8.88
N GLU A 323 18.41 -6.26 -9.19
CA GLU A 323 18.97 -6.66 -10.49
C GLU A 323 18.11 -6.25 -11.69
N LEU A 324 16.79 -6.16 -11.52
CA LEU A 324 15.86 -5.86 -12.61
C LEU A 324 15.93 -4.39 -13.09
N ASN A 325 16.45 -3.48 -12.28
CA ASN A 325 16.61 -2.06 -12.62
C ASN A 325 17.92 -1.48 -12.08
N ILE A 326 18.98 -2.30 -12.04
CA ILE A 326 20.30 -1.94 -11.50
C ILE A 326 20.93 -0.76 -12.24
N GLN A 327 20.68 -0.61 -13.53
CA GLN A 327 21.18 0.49 -14.37
C GLN A 327 20.72 1.87 -13.86
N GLU A 328 19.61 1.95 -13.15
CA GLU A 328 19.07 3.20 -12.62
C GLU A 328 19.86 3.75 -11.41
N LEU A 329 20.82 2.98 -10.88
CA LEU A 329 21.78 3.50 -9.90
C LEU A 329 22.60 4.66 -10.48
N LYS A 330 22.89 4.63 -11.80
CA LYS A 330 23.52 5.76 -12.51
C LYS A 330 22.68 7.03 -12.41
N THR A 331 21.36 6.91 -12.57
CA THR A 331 20.44 8.05 -12.47
C THR A 331 20.46 8.65 -11.06
N ILE A 332 20.51 7.82 -10.02
CA ILE A 332 20.62 8.27 -8.61
C ILE A 332 21.95 9.02 -8.38
N ALA A 333 23.07 8.44 -8.80
CA ALA A 333 24.40 8.99 -8.61
C ALA A 333 24.58 10.31 -9.36
N HIS A 334 24.23 10.33 -10.66
CA HIS A 334 24.35 11.51 -11.52
C HIS A 334 23.58 12.72 -10.99
N ASN A 335 22.34 12.51 -10.55
CA ASN A 335 21.48 13.59 -10.05
C ASN A 335 21.71 13.90 -8.56
N LYS A 336 22.55 13.13 -7.87
CA LYS A 336 22.85 13.27 -6.44
C LYS A 336 21.59 13.31 -5.58
N PHE A 337 20.59 12.50 -5.91
CA PHE A 337 19.33 12.45 -5.17
C PHE A 337 19.56 11.99 -3.71
N ASN A 338 18.88 12.61 -2.76
CA ASN A 338 18.95 12.19 -1.36
C ASN A 338 18.17 10.88 -1.13
N ILE A 339 18.67 9.79 -1.70
CA ILE A 339 18.12 8.44 -1.60
C ILE A 339 19.05 7.58 -0.75
N LYS A 340 18.49 6.92 0.27
CA LYS A 340 19.14 5.85 1.00
C LYS A 340 18.58 4.55 0.46
N LEU A 341 19.36 3.85 -0.36
CA LEU A 341 18.95 2.58 -0.97
C LEU A 341 19.43 1.43 -0.09
N PHE A 342 18.52 0.80 0.62
CA PHE A 342 18.76 -0.37 1.45
C PHE A 342 18.49 -1.64 0.64
N VAL A 343 19.53 -2.39 0.34
CA VAL A 343 19.46 -3.66 -0.35
C VAL A 343 19.47 -4.77 0.69
N ILE A 344 18.38 -5.48 0.81
CA ILE A 344 18.23 -6.61 1.73
C ILE A 344 18.90 -7.83 1.08
N ASN A 345 20.14 -8.09 1.51
CA ASN A 345 20.91 -9.24 1.10
C ASN A 345 20.57 -10.41 2.02
N ASN A 346 19.71 -11.30 1.53
CA ASN A 346 19.32 -12.52 2.22
C ASN A 346 19.60 -13.78 1.40
N GLY A 347 20.41 -13.66 0.34
CA GLY A 347 20.89 -14.77 -0.48
C GLY A 347 19.87 -15.33 -1.46
N GLY A 348 18.91 -14.51 -1.92
CA GLY A 348 17.94 -14.90 -2.94
C GLY A 348 16.49 -14.57 -2.61
N TYR A 349 15.55 -15.38 -3.12
CA TYR A 349 14.11 -15.08 -3.07
C TYR A 349 13.43 -15.67 -1.82
N VAL A 350 13.77 -15.18 -0.63
CA VAL A 350 13.27 -15.72 0.66
C VAL A 350 11.73 -15.76 0.76
N SER A 351 11.03 -14.82 0.15
CA SER A 351 9.55 -14.88 0.10
C SER A 351 9.06 -16.10 -0.69
N MET A 352 9.80 -16.52 -1.71
CA MET A 352 9.50 -17.74 -2.48
C MET A 352 9.86 -19.00 -1.68
N HIS A 353 10.92 -18.96 -0.85
CA HIS A 353 11.21 -20.06 0.10
C HIS A 353 10.04 -20.28 1.04
N ASN A 354 9.51 -19.21 1.65
CA ASN A 354 8.32 -19.28 2.54
C ASN A 354 7.10 -19.88 1.82
N TRP A 355 6.93 -19.56 0.52
CA TRP A 355 5.86 -20.12 -0.30
C TRP A 355 6.09 -21.61 -0.59
N ALA A 356 7.29 -21.97 -1.01
CA ALA A 356 7.67 -23.37 -1.29
C ALA A 356 7.53 -24.27 -0.04
N ASP A 357 7.95 -23.78 1.12
CA ASP A 357 7.79 -24.48 2.39
C ASP A 357 6.31 -24.69 2.75
N SER A 358 5.45 -23.68 2.46
CA SER A 358 4.04 -23.75 2.81
C SER A 358 3.20 -24.62 1.88
N PHE A 359 3.53 -24.68 0.59
CA PHE A 359 2.66 -25.30 -0.43
C PHE A 359 3.32 -26.43 -1.24
N PHE A 360 4.67 -26.50 -1.26
CA PHE A 360 5.44 -27.43 -2.09
C PHE A 360 6.39 -28.33 -1.29
N LYS A 361 6.15 -28.49 0.02
CA LYS A 361 6.97 -29.34 0.91
C LYS A 361 8.47 -28.98 0.88
N GLY A 362 8.79 -27.68 0.76
CA GLY A 362 10.16 -27.19 0.74
C GLY A 362 10.92 -27.42 -0.57
N ARG A 363 10.26 -27.85 -1.64
CA ARG A 363 10.89 -27.98 -2.97
C ARG A 363 11.19 -26.58 -3.53
N ARG A 364 12.46 -26.22 -3.54
CA ARG A 364 12.96 -24.93 -4.02
C ARG A 364 13.70 -25.13 -5.34
N LEU A 365 13.40 -24.27 -6.33
CA LEU A 365 14.03 -24.25 -7.64
C LEU A 365 14.30 -22.79 -8.00
N ASP A 366 15.54 -22.48 -8.40
CA ASP A 366 15.97 -21.14 -8.83
C ASP A 366 15.58 -20.01 -7.86
N THR A 367 15.77 -20.24 -6.56
CA THR A 367 15.36 -19.28 -5.52
C THR A 367 16.45 -18.95 -4.50
N ALA A 368 17.55 -19.72 -4.47
CA ALA A 368 18.70 -19.53 -3.61
C ALA A 368 20.00 -19.95 -4.31
N LYS A 369 21.13 -19.67 -3.69
CA LYS A 369 22.46 -19.96 -4.26
C LYS A 369 22.65 -21.45 -4.62
N ASP A 370 22.19 -22.33 -3.76
CA ASP A 370 22.25 -23.81 -3.95
C ASP A 370 21.24 -24.33 -4.99
N THR A 371 20.29 -23.49 -5.41
CA THR A 371 19.23 -23.82 -6.38
C THR A 371 19.27 -23.01 -7.66
N GLY A 372 20.38 -22.29 -7.94
CA GLY A 372 20.61 -21.63 -9.23
C GLY A 372 20.66 -20.10 -9.21
N VAL A 373 20.40 -19.43 -8.08
CA VAL A 373 20.45 -17.96 -7.98
C VAL A 373 21.78 -17.51 -7.40
N GLY A 374 22.61 -16.84 -8.23
CA GLY A 374 23.83 -16.16 -7.76
C GLY A 374 23.53 -14.93 -6.92
N THR A 375 24.51 -14.48 -6.15
CA THR A 375 24.44 -13.21 -5.42
C THR A 375 25.48 -12.25 -5.97
N LEU A 376 25.13 -10.97 -6.11
CA LEU A 376 26.03 -9.91 -6.55
C LEU A 376 26.99 -9.49 -5.41
N ASN A 377 28.17 -8.99 -5.80
CA ASN A 377 29.01 -8.23 -4.88
C ASN A 377 28.54 -6.78 -4.86
N PHE A 378 27.76 -6.41 -3.84
CA PHE A 378 27.12 -5.08 -3.77
C PHE A 378 28.11 -3.95 -3.54
N SER A 379 29.26 -4.20 -2.89
CA SER A 379 30.33 -3.22 -2.76
C SER A 379 30.93 -2.86 -4.14
N ASN A 380 31.17 -3.86 -5.00
CA ASN A 380 31.65 -3.61 -6.35
C ASN A 380 30.58 -2.90 -7.22
N ILE A 381 29.31 -3.25 -7.04
CA ILE A 381 28.19 -2.56 -7.73
C ILE A 381 28.14 -1.09 -7.32
N ALA A 382 28.13 -0.80 -6.03
CA ALA A 382 28.11 0.59 -5.54
C ALA A 382 29.28 1.39 -6.10
N LYS A 383 30.49 0.83 -6.08
CA LYS A 383 31.70 1.45 -6.66
C LYS A 383 31.57 1.68 -8.17
N ALA A 384 31.02 0.75 -8.93
CA ALA A 384 30.84 0.86 -10.38
C ALA A 384 29.89 2.00 -10.77
N PHE A 385 28.98 2.38 -9.87
CA PHE A 385 28.04 3.48 -10.08
C PHE A 385 28.40 4.76 -9.29
N ASP A 386 29.61 4.87 -8.73
CA ASP A 386 30.08 6.04 -7.94
C ASP A 386 29.17 6.35 -6.74
N LEU A 387 28.64 5.33 -6.07
CA LEU A 387 27.82 5.45 -4.85
C LEU A 387 28.64 5.09 -3.63
N GLU A 388 28.46 5.85 -2.55
CA GLU A 388 29.01 5.54 -1.23
C GLU A 388 28.35 4.24 -0.72
N HIS A 389 29.15 3.26 -0.29
CA HIS A 389 28.69 1.97 0.20
C HIS A 389 28.81 1.84 1.71
N TYR A 390 27.73 1.36 2.34
CA TYR A 390 27.72 0.95 3.75
C TYR A 390 27.26 -0.50 3.86
N LEU A 391 27.89 -1.26 4.75
CA LEU A 391 27.50 -2.62 5.10
C LEU A 391 26.93 -2.65 6.53
N ILE A 392 25.68 -3.10 6.67
CA ILE A 392 25.04 -3.37 7.96
C ILE A 392 24.85 -4.89 8.08
N GLN A 393 25.70 -5.53 8.88
CA GLN A 393 25.67 -6.99 9.12
C GLN A 393 25.62 -7.36 10.60
N ASP A 394 25.80 -6.39 11.51
CA ASP A 394 25.77 -6.60 12.95
C ASP A 394 24.56 -5.89 13.57
N ALA A 395 23.64 -6.68 14.12
CA ALA A 395 22.42 -6.16 14.72
C ALA A 395 22.66 -5.22 15.91
N LYS A 396 23.76 -5.41 16.66
CA LYS A 396 24.11 -4.54 17.80
C LYS A 396 24.45 -3.11 17.35
N ASN A 397 25.10 -2.99 16.19
CA ASN A 397 25.52 -1.70 15.63
C ASN A 397 24.49 -1.09 14.66
N ALA A 398 23.55 -1.87 14.16
CA ALA A 398 22.60 -1.45 13.12
C ALA A 398 21.91 -0.09 13.42
N ARG A 399 21.47 0.14 14.65
CA ARG A 399 20.85 1.42 15.04
C ARG A 399 21.81 2.60 14.97
N LYS A 400 23.10 2.42 15.33
CA LYS A 400 24.14 3.44 15.24
C LYS A 400 24.47 3.75 13.78
N ASP A 401 24.61 2.71 12.97
CA ASP A 401 24.91 2.83 11.54
C ASP A 401 23.76 3.54 10.80
N LEU A 402 22.51 3.16 11.07
CA LEU A 402 21.33 3.85 10.54
C LEU A 402 21.32 5.34 10.91
N LYS A 403 21.64 5.71 12.15
CA LYS A 403 21.72 7.12 12.55
C LYS A 403 22.77 7.90 11.75
N THR A 404 23.89 7.28 11.42
CA THR A 404 24.96 7.89 10.62
C THR A 404 24.50 8.07 9.17
N ILE A 405 23.95 7.01 8.58
CA ILE A 405 23.45 6.99 7.20
C ILE A 405 22.35 8.05 7.00
N LEU A 406 21.38 8.11 7.91
CA LEU A 406 20.24 9.02 7.80
C LEU A 406 20.58 10.51 8.01
N LYS A 407 21.74 10.84 8.56
CA LYS A 407 22.24 12.22 8.68
C LYS A 407 22.79 12.78 7.36
N SER A 408 23.22 11.93 6.45
CA SER A 408 23.77 12.34 5.16
C SER A 408 22.67 12.85 4.23
N ASN A 409 22.98 13.87 3.43
CA ASN A 409 22.10 14.35 2.34
C ASN A 409 22.50 13.81 0.97
N LYS A 410 23.54 12.93 0.93
CA LYS A 410 24.03 12.31 -0.32
C LYS A 410 23.27 11.00 -0.62
N PRO A 411 23.26 10.53 -1.88
CA PRO A 411 22.86 9.15 -2.17
C PRO A 411 23.80 8.17 -1.47
N ILE A 412 23.23 7.13 -0.88
CA ILE A 412 24.00 6.07 -0.21
C ILE A 412 23.41 4.73 -0.58
N PHE A 413 24.28 3.81 -0.97
CA PHE A 413 23.98 2.40 -1.18
C PHE A 413 24.28 1.63 0.11
N VAL A 414 23.27 1.01 0.70
CA VAL A 414 23.38 0.29 1.97
C VAL A 414 23.07 -1.18 1.76
N GLU A 415 24.04 -2.05 1.93
CA GLU A 415 23.85 -3.49 1.97
C GLU A 415 23.44 -3.89 3.40
N VAL A 416 22.34 -4.61 3.53
CA VAL A 416 21.84 -5.11 4.82
C VAL A 416 21.78 -6.63 4.78
N VAL A 417 22.68 -7.29 5.51
CA VAL A 417 22.73 -8.77 5.57
C VAL A 417 21.69 -9.27 6.56
N THR A 418 20.68 -9.97 6.03
CA THR A 418 19.58 -10.47 6.84
C THR A 418 19.45 -11.99 6.77
N ASP A 419 18.64 -12.56 7.67
CA ASP A 419 18.45 -14.01 7.78
C ASP A 419 17.78 -14.58 6.52
N SER A 420 18.47 -15.49 5.83
CA SER A 420 17.99 -16.21 4.63
C SER A 420 16.85 -17.19 4.92
N GLN A 421 16.60 -17.51 6.20
CA GLN A 421 15.50 -18.37 6.64
C GLN A 421 14.37 -17.58 7.30
N GLN A 422 14.38 -16.24 7.15
CA GLN A 422 13.39 -15.36 7.76
C GLN A 422 11.97 -15.74 7.34
N LYS A 423 11.15 -16.14 8.31
CA LYS A 423 9.72 -16.38 8.09
C LYS A 423 8.95 -15.08 8.10
N ILE A 424 8.03 -14.94 7.14
CA ILE A 424 7.12 -13.81 7.07
C ILE A 424 5.83 -14.19 7.78
N PHE A 425 5.48 -13.43 8.82
CA PHE A 425 4.28 -13.65 9.63
C PHE A 425 3.01 -13.60 8.75
N ASP A 426 2.07 -14.51 9.03
CA ASP A 426 0.76 -14.59 8.41
C ASP A 426 -0.32 -14.40 9.48
N ALA A 427 -1.11 -13.31 9.37
CA ALA A 427 -2.10 -12.95 10.38
C ALA A 427 -3.30 -13.91 10.43
N PHE A 428 -3.52 -14.73 9.39
CA PHE A 428 -4.64 -15.68 9.34
C PHE A 428 -4.25 -17.12 9.71
N LYS A 429 -2.94 -17.41 9.83
CA LYS A 429 -2.49 -18.69 10.38
C LYS A 429 -2.50 -18.61 11.90
N ASP A 430 -2.98 -19.67 12.55
CA ASP A 430 -2.79 -19.86 13.97
C ASP A 430 -1.38 -20.41 14.22
N TYR A 431 -0.61 -19.75 15.08
CA TYR A 431 0.76 -20.13 15.48
C TYR A 431 0.76 -20.57 16.92
#